data_53f96f0067362b9c5f7a0e1e5380bb63
#
_entry.id   53f96f0067362b9c5f7a0e1e5380bb63
#
_cell.length_a   1.000
_cell.length_b   1.000
_cell.length_c   1.000
_cell.angle_alpha   90.00
_cell.angle_beta   90.00
_cell.angle_gamma   90.00
#
_symmetry.space_group_name_H-M   'P 1'
#
loop_
_entity.id
_entity.type
_entity.pdbx_description
1 polymer ?
#
loop_
_entity_poly.entity_id
_entity_poly.type
_entity_poly.pdbx_seq_one_letter_code
_entity_poly.pdbx_strand_id
1 'polypeptide(L)'
;MTSNPVEAHYTRGDLLQAVLAGLVAAGHDPEHLEAGALGPVEEFHTFGRQGTVALAEAAGLEPGEHVLDVGSGLGGPARHLAREYGCTVTGVDLTAELVAVAAELTRRVGQDDVVTFQQGDATDLPFADDRFDVVWTQHVSMNIADKPALFAEMARVLRPGGRLASFDILAAEGHPTLHFPVPWAEDASTSALASPSETRALLAGAGLAVRVWDDVTAEAAEFYAFLAELPEEPPPLGLHLLIPNMRVKGANLRRGVDEGALTVVRCVAEHVTPT
;
A
#
# COMPACT_ATOMS: atom_id res chain seq x y z
N MET A 1 14.86 9.43 -21.51
CA MET A 1 13.58 8.81 -21.06
C MET A 1 13.02 9.72 -19.99
N THR A 2 11.82 10.24 -20.15
CA THR A 2 11.17 11.02 -19.08
C THR A 2 10.84 10.06 -17.97
N SER A 3 11.34 10.30 -16.74
CA SER A 3 11.01 9.50 -15.56
C SER A 3 9.49 9.53 -15.33
N ASN A 4 8.91 8.39 -14.95
CA ASN A 4 7.51 8.31 -14.54
C ASN A 4 7.28 9.27 -13.35
N PRO A 5 6.31 10.18 -13.40
CA PRO A 5 6.11 11.19 -12.35
C PRO A 5 5.75 10.55 -10.99
N VAL A 6 5.09 9.39 -10.97
CA VAL A 6 4.80 8.64 -9.74
C VAL A 6 6.11 8.08 -9.15
N GLU A 7 6.95 7.44 -9.98
CA GLU A 7 8.26 6.96 -9.54
C GLU A 7 9.11 8.11 -8.98
N ALA A 8 9.13 9.28 -9.66
CA ALA A 8 9.86 10.46 -9.20
C ALA A 8 9.34 10.99 -7.85
N HIS A 9 8.03 10.86 -7.56
CA HIS A 9 7.44 11.26 -6.28
C HIS A 9 8.00 10.45 -5.10
N TYR A 10 8.27 9.16 -5.30
CA TYR A 10 8.72 8.24 -4.26
C TYR A 10 10.24 8.00 -4.23
N THR A 11 10.99 8.45 -5.24
CA THR A 11 12.45 8.32 -5.29
C THR A 11 13.12 9.39 -4.43
N ARG A 12 14.04 8.99 -3.54
CA ARG A 12 14.83 9.89 -2.65
C ARG A 12 16.31 9.91 -3.00
N GLY A 13 16.86 8.79 -3.49
CA GLY A 13 18.26 8.63 -3.86
C GLY A 13 19.17 8.19 -2.71
N ASP A 14 18.72 8.35 -1.46
CA ASP A 14 19.46 8.01 -0.25
C ASP A 14 18.62 7.33 0.83
N LEU A 15 17.43 6.82 0.44
CA LEU A 15 16.42 6.33 1.38
C LEU A 15 16.94 5.24 2.33
N LEU A 16 17.72 4.27 1.83
CA LEU A 16 18.28 3.22 2.68
C LEU A 16 19.16 3.82 3.78
N GLN A 17 20.03 4.77 3.43
CA GLN A 17 20.91 5.40 4.40
C GLN A 17 20.14 6.22 5.43
N ALA A 18 19.08 6.92 4.99
CA ALA A 18 18.22 7.67 5.88
C ALA A 18 17.48 6.75 6.87
N VAL A 19 16.94 5.62 6.40
CA VAL A 19 16.29 4.62 7.26
C VAL A 19 17.27 4.00 8.25
N LEU A 20 18.46 3.59 7.81
CA LEU A 20 19.48 3.02 8.69
C LEU A 20 19.96 4.02 9.75
N ALA A 21 20.16 5.30 9.37
CA ALA A 21 20.50 6.35 10.32
C ALA A 21 19.38 6.60 11.33
N GLY A 22 18.12 6.59 10.87
CA GLY A 22 16.93 6.69 11.73
C GLY A 22 16.84 5.54 12.74
N LEU A 23 17.13 4.32 12.32
CA LEU A 23 17.18 3.13 13.19
C LEU A 23 18.25 3.29 14.29
N VAL A 24 19.46 3.69 13.92
CA VAL A 24 20.54 3.94 14.89
C VAL A 24 20.13 5.03 15.88
N ALA A 25 19.56 6.13 15.40
CA ALA A 25 19.10 7.23 16.26
C ALA A 25 17.92 6.83 17.18
N ALA A 26 17.11 5.84 16.77
CA ALA A 26 16.06 5.23 17.57
C ALA A 26 16.60 4.14 18.56
N GLY A 27 17.91 3.84 18.53
CA GLY A 27 18.54 2.90 19.44
C GLY A 27 18.57 1.44 18.95
N HIS A 28 18.27 1.20 17.68
CA HIS A 28 18.34 -0.15 17.08
C HIS A 28 19.73 -0.43 16.47
N ASP A 29 20.12 -1.69 16.47
CA ASP A 29 21.27 -2.17 15.70
C ASP A 29 20.84 -2.47 14.26
N PRO A 30 21.29 -1.71 13.25
CA PRO A 30 20.84 -1.91 11.87
C PRO A 30 21.35 -3.22 11.23
N GLU A 31 22.32 -3.90 11.83
CA GLU A 31 22.80 -5.21 11.34
C GLU A 31 21.99 -6.38 11.92
N HIS A 32 21.26 -6.16 13.03
CA HIS A 32 20.46 -7.18 13.72
C HIS A 32 19.10 -6.59 14.10
N LEU A 33 18.25 -6.39 13.10
CA LEU A 33 16.94 -5.78 13.30
C LEU A 33 15.93 -6.78 13.88
N GLU A 34 15.28 -6.37 14.95
CA GLU A 34 14.04 -7.04 15.39
C GLU A 34 12.89 -6.70 14.43
N ALA A 35 11.99 -7.65 14.24
CA ALA A 35 10.89 -7.53 13.28
C ALA A 35 9.96 -6.32 13.51
N GLY A 36 9.89 -5.76 14.71
CA GLY A 36 9.10 -4.56 15.02
C GLY A 36 9.82 -3.24 14.82
N ALA A 37 11.15 -3.25 14.65
CA ALA A 37 11.97 -2.03 14.57
C ALA A 37 11.62 -1.13 13.38
N LEU A 38 11.13 -1.70 12.29
CA LEU A 38 10.78 -1.01 11.06
C LEU A 38 9.35 -0.41 11.08
N GLY A 39 8.50 -0.78 12.04
CA GLY A 39 7.10 -0.36 12.10
C GLY A 39 6.82 1.12 11.82
N PRO A 40 7.61 2.07 12.38
CA PRO A 40 7.37 3.50 12.16
C PRO A 40 7.54 3.98 10.71
N VAL A 41 8.24 3.24 9.85
CA VAL A 41 8.60 3.67 8.49
C VAL A 41 8.01 2.80 7.38
N GLU A 42 7.52 1.62 7.69
CA GLU A 42 7.15 0.61 6.69
C GLU A 42 5.66 0.48 6.39
N GLU A 43 4.80 1.15 7.17
CA GLU A 43 3.35 1.07 7.03
C GLU A 43 2.79 2.39 6.48
N PHE A 44 2.92 2.59 5.17
CA PHE A 44 2.51 3.84 4.53
C PHE A 44 1.04 3.79 4.07
N HIS A 45 0.15 3.49 4.99
CA HIS A 45 -1.30 3.48 4.78
C HIS A 45 -2.05 3.81 6.08
N THR A 46 -3.35 4.08 5.96
CA THR A 46 -4.23 4.38 7.09
C THR A 46 -4.19 3.26 8.13
N PHE A 47 -4.19 3.62 9.41
CA PHE A 47 -4.09 2.75 10.57
C PHE A 47 -2.76 2.00 10.73
N GLY A 48 -1.79 2.16 9.85
CA GLY A 48 -0.52 1.45 9.94
C GLY A 48 -0.71 -0.06 10.08
N ARG A 49 0.05 -0.72 10.94
CA ARG A 49 -0.02 -2.18 11.17
C ARG A 49 -1.44 -2.70 11.47
N GLN A 50 -2.28 -1.92 12.14
CA GLN A 50 -3.65 -2.32 12.42
C GLN A 50 -4.49 -2.44 11.14
N GLY A 51 -4.24 -1.58 10.14
CA GLY A 51 -4.86 -1.67 8.83
C GLY A 51 -4.49 -2.95 8.08
N THR A 52 -3.20 -3.34 8.14
CA THR A 52 -2.72 -4.61 7.57
C THR A 52 -3.37 -5.82 8.25
N VAL A 53 -3.41 -5.84 9.59
CA VAL A 53 -4.05 -6.92 10.35
C VAL A 53 -5.53 -7.04 10.00
N ALA A 54 -6.27 -5.93 10.01
CA ALA A 54 -7.70 -5.94 9.72
C ALA A 54 -8.03 -6.38 8.28
N LEU A 55 -7.17 -6.04 7.30
CA LEU A 55 -7.33 -6.52 5.94
C LEU A 55 -7.00 -8.02 5.82
N ALA A 56 -5.97 -8.50 6.54
CA ALA A 56 -5.60 -9.91 6.54
C ALA A 56 -6.69 -10.80 7.15
N GLU A 57 -7.31 -10.33 8.24
CA GLU A 57 -8.47 -11.00 8.86
C GLU A 57 -9.68 -11.03 7.91
N ALA A 58 -9.99 -9.89 7.25
CA ALA A 58 -11.07 -9.81 6.27
C ALA A 58 -10.84 -10.71 5.06
N ALA A 59 -9.57 -10.81 4.60
CA ALA A 59 -9.17 -11.68 3.51
C ALA A 59 -9.15 -13.16 3.90
N GLY A 60 -9.11 -13.49 5.20
CA GLY A 60 -9.02 -14.86 5.68
C GLY A 60 -7.75 -15.56 5.18
N LEU A 61 -6.57 -14.96 5.45
CA LEU A 61 -5.29 -15.51 5.03
C LEU A 61 -5.00 -16.84 5.72
N GLU A 62 -4.48 -17.80 4.96
CA GLU A 62 -4.11 -19.13 5.46
C GLU A 62 -2.60 -19.39 5.27
N PRO A 63 -1.99 -20.16 6.20
CA PRO A 63 -0.58 -20.54 6.06
C PRO A 63 -0.30 -21.29 4.75
N GLY A 64 0.81 -20.94 4.11
CA GLY A 64 1.25 -21.55 2.86
C GLY A 64 0.70 -20.88 1.59
N GLU A 65 -0.18 -19.89 1.71
CA GLU A 65 -0.63 -19.11 0.55
C GLU A 65 0.50 -18.27 -0.05
N HIS A 66 0.47 -18.15 -1.38
CA HIS A 66 1.37 -17.28 -2.12
C HIS A 66 0.67 -15.95 -2.41
N VAL A 67 1.16 -14.89 -1.78
CA VAL A 67 0.61 -13.52 -1.88
C VAL A 67 1.45 -12.67 -2.83
N LEU A 68 0.80 -11.93 -3.72
CA LEU A 68 1.41 -10.83 -4.47
C LEU A 68 1.04 -9.50 -3.80
N ASP A 69 2.02 -8.78 -3.28
CA ASP A 69 1.85 -7.44 -2.70
C ASP A 69 2.14 -6.38 -3.77
N VAL A 70 1.09 -5.80 -4.34
CA VAL A 70 1.16 -4.78 -5.41
C VAL A 70 1.29 -3.40 -4.80
N GLY A 71 2.36 -2.67 -5.16
CA GLY A 71 2.75 -1.42 -4.54
C GLY A 71 3.36 -1.65 -3.15
N SER A 72 4.27 -2.63 -3.07
CA SER A 72 4.81 -3.14 -1.80
C SER A 72 5.63 -2.14 -0.98
N GLY A 73 6.02 -0.99 -1.56
CA GLY A 73 6.77 0.05 -0.87
C GLY A 73 8.04 -0.48 -0.20
N LEU A 74 8.19 -0.25 1.10
CA LEU A 74 9.29 -0.78 1.91
C LEU A 74 9.06 -2.22 2.43
N GLY A 75 7.97 -2.87 2.02
CA GLY A 75 7.72 -4.28 2.31
C GLY A 75 7.18 -4.58 3.70
N GLY A 76 6.64 -3.59 4.43
CA GLY A 76 6.07 -3.78 5.76
C GLY A 76 4.96 -4.81 5.81
N PRO A 77 3.87 -4.62 5.02
CA PRO A 77 2.80 -5.61 4.90
C PRO A 77 3.33 -6.98 4.48
N ALA A 78 4.18 -7.06 3.44
CA ALA A 78 4.74 -8.32 2.96
C ALA A 78 5.45 -9.11 4.07
N ARG A 79 6.34 -8.48 4.85
CA ARG A 79 7.03 -9.11 5.98
C ARG A 79 6.07 -9.53 7.09
N HIS A 80 5.04 -8.73 7.34
CA HIS A 80 4.03 -9.05 8.34
C HIS A 80 3.21 -10.29 7.95
N LEU A 81 2.74 -10.35 6.70
CA LEU A 81 1.97 -11.49 6.18
C LEU A 81 2.78 -12.79 6.22
N ALA A 82 4.05 -12.73 5.86
CA ALA A 82 4.93 -13.89 5.93
C ALA A 82 5.12 -14.38 7.37
N ARG A 83 5.40 -13.46 8.31
CA ARG A 83 5.70 -13.81 9.69
C ARG A 83 4.48 -14.27 10.49
N GLU A 84 3.37 -13.55 10.40
CA GLU A 84 2.21 -13.79 11.27
C GLU A 84 1.21 -14.77 10.67
N TYR A 85 1.11 -14.82 9.34
CA TYR A 85 0.14 -15.68 8.64
C TYR A 85 0.79 -16.87 7.93
N GLY A 86 2.13 -16.95 7.89
CA GLY A 86 2.85 -18.06 7.27
C GLY A 86 2.74 -18.09 5.74
N CYS A 87 2.52 -16.93 5.12
CA CYS A 87 2.47 -16.78 3.67
C CYS A 87 3.87 -16.72 3.05
N THR A 88 3.98 -17.08 1.77
CA THR A 88 5.11 -16.68 0.93
C THR A 88 4.69 -15.41 0.17
N VAL A 89 5.50 -14.35 0.20
CA VAL A 89 5.10 -13.08 -0.39
C VAL A 89 6.07 -12.64 -1.48
N THR A 90 5.52 -12.24 -2.62
CA THR A 90 6.24 -11.53 -3.67
C THR A 90 5.72 -10.10 -3.71
N GLY A 91 6.58 -9.11 -3.41
CA GLY A 91 6.26 -7.69 -3.56
C GLY A 91 6.59 -7.19 -4.95
N VAL A 92 5.76 -6.32 -5.51
CA VAL A 92 6.06 -5.57 -6.74
C VAL A 92 5.82 -4.08 -6.49
N ASP A 93 6.78 -3.26 -6.93
CA ASP A 93 6.68 -1.80 -6.86
C ASP A 93 7.27 -1.16 -8.12
N LEU A 94 6.72 -0.03 -8.52
CA LEU A 94 7.18 0.73 -9.69
C LEU A 94 8.56 1.36 -9.43
N THR A 95 8.83 1.73 -8.17
CA THR A 95 10.00 2.51 -7.76
C THR A 95 11.18 1.60 -7.44
N ALA A 96 12.18 1.58 -8.31
CA ALA A 96 13.38 0.74 -8.16
C ALA A 96 14.08 0.93 -6.80
N GLU A 97 14.14 2.16 -6.27
CA GLU A 97 14.74 2.46 -4.97
C GLU A 97 13.96 1.77 -3.84
N LEU A 98 12.61 1.81 -3.85
CA LEU A 98 11.80 1.16 -2.84
C LEU A 98 12.00 -0.36 -2.86
N VAL A 99 12.04 -0.97 -4.04
CA VAL A 99 12.33 -2.41 -4.22
C VAL A 99 13.68 -2.78 -3.60
N ALA A 100 14.72 -2.03 -3.91
CA ALA A 100 16.07 -2.28 -3.39
C ALA A 100 16.13 -2.14 -1.85
N VAL A 101 15.49 -1.10 -1.30
CA VAL A 101 15.42 -0.87 0.15
C VAL A 101 14.60 -1.96 0.83
N ALA A 102 13.44 -2.33 0.28
CA ALA A 102 12.59 -3.40 0.81
C ALA A 102 13.35 -4.73 0.89
N ALA A 103 14.07 -5.11 -0.17
CA ALA A 103 14.87 -6.34 -0.20
C ALA A 103 15.98 -6.32 0.88
N GLU A 104 16.72 -5.21 1.02
CA GLU A 104 17.78 -5.09 2.02
C GLU A 104 17.23 -5.11 3.46
N LEU A 105 16.13 -4.41 3.73
CA LEU A 105 15.49 -4.44 5.05
C LEU A 105 14.95 -5.83 5.38
N THR A 106 14.42 -6.54 4.40
CA THR A 106 13.91 -7.92 4.56
C THR A 106 15.04 -8.90 4.89
N ARG A 107 16.18 -8.77 4.22
CA ARG A 107 17.39 -9.54 4.53
C ARG A 107 17.88 -9.26 5.96
N ARG A 108 17.87 -8.00 6.41
CA ARG A 108 18.31 -7.62 7.77
C ARG A 108 17.42 -8.15 8.88
N VAL A 109 16.15 -8.39 8.61
CA VAL A 109 15.23 -9.04 9.55
C VAL A 109 15.14 -10.56 9.35
N GLY A 110 15.93 -11.14 8.42
CA GLY A 110 16.03 -12.59 8.21
C GLY A 110 14.76 -13.23 7.62
N GLN A 111 14.07 -12.55 6.69
CA GLN A 111 12.86 -13.03 6.03
C GLN A 111 12.99 -13.17 4.50
N ASP A 112 14.21 -13.06 3.95
CA ASP A 112 14.49 -13.08 2.52
C ASP A 112 14.35 -14.47 1.85
N ASP A 113 14.11 -15.51 2.63
CA ASP A 113 13.73 -16.84 2.17
C ASP A 113 12.24 -16.99 1.85
N VAL A 114 11.38 -16.15 2.42
CA VAL A 114 9.91 -16.21 2.26
C VAL A 114 9.30 -14.93 1.69
N VAL A 115 10.04 -13.82 1.64
CA VAL A 115 9.61 -12.53 1.08
C VAL A 115 10.61 -12.05 0.05
N THR A 116 10.16 -11.81 -1.18
CA THR A 116 10.99 -11.32 -2.29
C THR A 116 10.35 -10.09 -2.93
N PHE A 117 11.16 -9.25 -3.60
CA PHE A 117 10.69 -8.03 -4.25
C PHE A 117 11.19 -7.94 -5.69
N GLN A 118 10.35 -7.38 -6.56
CA GLN A 118 10.66 -7.15 -7.96
C GLN A 118 10.12 -5.80 -8.42
N GLN A 119 10.88 -5.08 -9.25
CA GLN A 119 10.37 -3.88 -9.91
C GLN A 119 9.36 -4.27 -11.00
N GLY A 120 8.23 -3.56 -11.05
CA GLY A 120 7.20 -3.78 -12.07
C GLY A 120 6.11 -2.72 -12.04
N ASP A 121 5.41 -2.61 -13.18
CA ASP A 121 4.23 -1.77 -13.32
C ASP A 121 2.99 -2.59 -12.97
N ALA A 122 2.13 -2.08 -12.10
CA ALA A 122 0.89 -2.77 -11.70
C ALA A 122 -0.13 -2.90 -12.86
N THR A 123 0.05 -2.15 -13.95
CA THR A 123 -0.77 -2.24 -15.17
C THR A 123 -0.20 -3.22 -16.22
N ASP A 124 0.97 -3.80 -15.96
CA ASP A 124 1.65 -4.81 -16.79
C ASP A 124 2.52 -5.69 -15.89
N LEU A 125 1.88 -6.52 -15.06
CA LEU A 125 2.56 -7.30 -14.03
C LEU A 125 3.47 -8.38 -14.65
N PRO A 126 4.75 -8.46 -14.25
CA PRO A 126 5.74 -9.38 -14.83
C PRO A 126 5.57 -10.83 -14.32
N PHE A 127 4.33 -11.29 -14.20
CA PHE A 127 4.00 -12.62 -13.70
C PHE A 127 3.06 -13.36 -14.66
N ALA A 128 3.14 -14.70 -14.63
CA ALA A 128 2.22 -15.55 -15.37
C ALA A 128 0.80 -15.47 -14.80
N ASP A 129 -0.20 -15.84 -15.61
CA ASP A 129 -1.57 -16.02 -15.20
C ASP A 129 -1.68 -17.10 -14.10
N ASP A 130 -2.73 -17.00 -13.27
CA ASP A 130 -3.12 -18.02 -12.28
C ASP A 130 -2.01 -18.39 -11.27
N ARG A 131 -1.15 -17.45 -10.91
CA ARG A 131 0.03 -17.71 -10.08
C ARG A 131 -0.21 -17.56 -8.58
N PHE A 132 -1.04 -16.63 -8.17
CA PHE A 132 -1.15 -16.22 -6.77
C PHE A 132 -2.49 -16.62 -6.15
N ASP A 133 -2.47 -16.99 -4.88
CA ASP A 133 -3.65 -17.25 -4.07
C ASP A 133 -4.36 -15.96 -3.69
N VAL A 134 -3.55 -14.94 -3.39
CA VAL A 134 -4.02 -13.62 -2.98
C VAL A 134 -3.22 -12.55 -3.73
N VAL A 135 -3.92 -11.54 -4.24
CA VAL A 135 -3.34 -10.26 -4.60
C VAL A 135 -3.69 -9.28 -3.48
N TRP A 136 -2.66 -8.64 -2.95
CA TRP A 136 -2.73 -7.68 -1.87
C TRP A 136 -2.37 -6.29 -2.37
N THR A 137 -3.08 -5.25 -1.93
CA THR A 137 -2.74 -3.86 -2.25
C THR A 137 -3.26 -2.91 -1.18
N GLN A 138 -2.43 -1.94 -0.77
CA GLN A 138 -2.79 -0.94 0.23
C GLN A 138 -2.32 0.45 -0.20
N HIS A 139 -3.26 1.37 -0.43
CA HIS A 139 -3.01 2.77 -0.81
C HIS A 139 -2.15 2.92 -2.07
N VAL A 140 -2.52 2.22 -3.13
CA VAL A 140 -1.78 2.19 -4.40
C VAL A 140 -2.60 2.74 -5.55
N SER A 141 -3.88 2.38 -5.62
CA SER A 141 -4.70 2.68 -6.79
C SER A 141 -4.81 4.17 -7.08
N MET A 142 -4.74 5.03 -6.07
CA MET A 142 -4.83 6.49 -6.22
C MET A 142 -3.79 7.11 -7.16
N ASN A 143 -2.66 6.43 -7.40
CA ASN A 143 -1.61 6.90 -8.32
C ASN A 143 -1.74 6.34 -9.74
N ILE A 144 -2.65 5.40 -9.99
CA ILE A 144 -2.74 4.68 -11.26
C ILE A 144 -3.96 5.14 -12.04
N ALA A 145 -3.73 5.82 -13.17
CA ALA A 145 -4.82 6.36 -13.99
C ALA A 145 -5.55 5.27 -14.78
N ASP A 146 -4.82 4.26 -15.30
CA ASP A 146 -5.43 3.12 -16.01
C ASP A 146 -5.95 2.06 -15.02
N LYS A 147 -7.07 2.38 -14.38
CA LYS A 147 -7.74 1.47 -13.46
C LYS A 147 -8.21 0.16 -14.11
N PRO A 148 -8.74 0.18 -15.37
CA PRO A 148 -9.10 -1.06 -16.05
C PRO A 148 -7.91 -2.01 -16.20
N ALA A 149 -6.74 -1.52 -16.63
CA ALA A 149 -5.54 -2.33 -16.74
C ALA A 149 -5.07 -2.85 -15.37
N LEU A 150 -5.07 -1.99 -14.33
CA LEU A 150 -4.71 -2.37 -12.97
C LEU A 150 -5.54 -3.57 -12.47
N PHE A 151 -6.87 -3.48 -12.51
CA PHE A 151 -7.72 -4.54 -11.99
C PHE A 151 -7.73 -5.78 -12.88
N ALA A 152 -7.56 -5.63 -14.21
CA ALA A 152 -7.41 -6.74 -15.13
C ALA A 152 -6.13 -7.55 -14.85
N GLU A 153 -5.01 -6.88 -14.61
CA GLU A 153 -3.74 -7.53 -14.26
C GLU A 153 -3.80 -8.23 -12.90
N MET A 154 -4.39 -7.57 -11.89
CA MET A 154 -4.61 -8.20 -10.60
C MET A 154 -5.48 -9.46 -10.70
N ALA A 155 -6.53 -9.43 -11.53
CA ALA A 155 -7.38 -10.61 -11.76
C ALA A 155 -6.63 -11.69 -12.56
N ARG A 156 -5.86 -11.31 -13.59
CA ARG A 156 -5.12 -12.25 -14.44
C ARG A 156 -4.12 -13.10 -13.66
N VAL A 157 -3.41 -12.49 -12.72
CA VAL A 157 -2.39 -13.19 -11.93
C VAL A 157 -2.96 -14.00 -10.77
N LEU A 158 -4.23 -13.78 -10.40
CA LEU A 158 -4.96 -14.57 -9.42
C LEU A 158 -5.37 -15.91 -10.01
N ARG A 159 -5.11 -17.00 -9.29
CA ARG A 159 -5.67 -18.30 -9.63
C ARG A 159 -7.21 -18.30 -9.54
N PRO A 160 -7.90 -19.21 -10.24
CA PRO A 160 -9.34 -19.40 -10.06
C PRO A 160 -9.70 -19.64 -8.58
N GLY A 161 -10.64 -18.87 -8.07
CA GLY A 161 -10.99 -18.88 -6.64
C GLY A 161 -10.01 -18.16 -5.72
N GLY A 162 -8.94 -17.56 -6.26
CA GLY A 162 -8.09 -16.62 -5.54
C GLY A 162 -8.81 -15.31 -5.25
N ARG A 163 -8.23 -14.45 -4.43
CA ARG A 163 -8.87 -13.22 -3.98
C ARG A 163 -7.96 -12.00 -4.00
N LEU A 164 -8.55 -10.85 -4.35
CA LEU A 164 -7.97 -9.54 -4.16
C LEU A 164 -8.33 -9.05 -2.74
N ALA A 165 -7.33 -8.64 -1.98
CA ALA A 165 -7.47 -7.89 -0.73
C ALA A 165 -6.95 -6.47 -0.95
N SER A 166 -7.84 -5.49 -0.91
CA SER A 166 -7.53 -4.08 -1.20
C SER A 166 -7.92 -3.18 -0.04
N PHE A 167 -7.07 -2.23 0.29
CA PHE A 167 -7.35 -1.16 1.24
C PHE A 167 -6.91 0.16 0.64
N ASP A 168 -7.86 1.05 0.30
CA ASP A 168 -7.56 2.22 -0.50
C ASP A 168 -8.33 3.47 -0.07
N ILE A 169 -7.79 4.64 -0.46
CA ILE A 169 -8.48 5.92 -0.39
C ILE A 169 -9.14 6.15 -1.75
N LEU A 170 -10.42 6.44 -1.73
CA LEU A 170 -11.23 6.71 -2.91
C LEU A 170 -11.75 8.15 -2.89
N ALA A 171 -12.08 8.72 -4.05
CA ALA A 171 -12.89 9.93 -4.11
C ALA A 171 -14.30 9.63 -3.60
N ALA A 172 -14.93 10.55 -2.90
CA ALA A 172 -16.35 10.46 -2.67
C ALA A 172 -17.14 10.53 -4.00
N GLU A 173 -18.37 10.07 -4.01
CA GLU A 173 -19.23 10.14 -5.20
C GLU A 173 -19.34 11.60 -5.72
N GLY A 174 -19.21 11.78 -7.02
CA GLY A 174 -19.22 13.10 -7.65
C GLY A 174 -17.85 13.80 -7.69
N HIS A 175 -16.81 13.16 -7.25
CA HIS A 175 -15.41 13.65 -7.30
C HIS A 175 -15.24 15.08 -6.79
N PRO A 176 -15.49 15.35 -5.49
CA PRO A 176 -15.25 16.67 -4.91
C PRO A 176 -13.79 17.09 -5.06
N THR A 177 -13.55 18.41 -5.09
CA THR A 177 -12.20 18.96 -5.21
C THR A 177 -11.35 18.63 -3.99
N LEU A 178 -10.13 18.14 -4.20
CA LEU A 178 -9.16 17.89 -3.16
C LEU A 178 -8.23 19.08 -2.94
N HIS A 179 -7.69 19.18 -1.73
CA HIS A 179 -6.64 20.10 -1.36
C HIS A 179 -5.27 19.42 -1.49
N PHE A 180 -4.42 19.93 -2.34
CA PHE A 180 -3.05 19.45 -2.53
C PHE A 180 -2.02 20.31 -1.77
N PRO A 181 -0.83 19.75 -1.42
CA PRO A 181 -0.40 18.38 -1.68
C PRO A 181 -1.05 17.37 -0.72
N VAL A 182 -1.16 16.12 -1.17
CA VAL A 182 -1.57 14.95 -0.35
C VAL A 182 -0.43 13.93 -0.28
N PRO A 183 -0.46 12.93 0.62
CA PRO A 183 0.65 11.99 0.77
C PRO A 183 1.11 11.35 -0.53
N TRP A 184 0.21 11.03 -1.46
CA TRP A 184 0.50 10.34 -2.73
C TRP A 184 0.70 11.28 -3.93
N ALA A 185 0.45 12.60 -3.79
CA ALA A 185 0.54 13.54 -4.92
C ALA A 185 0.82 14.97 -4.48
N GLU A 186 1.69 15.67 -5.23
CA GLU A 186 1.94 17.09 -5.03
C GLU A 186 0.79 17.95 -5.60
N ASP A 187 0.16 17.48 -6.67
CA ASP A 187 -0.97 18.12 -7.35
C ASP A 187 -1.88 17.07 -8.01
N ALA A 188 -2.90 17.53 -8.72
CA ALA A 188 -3.89 16.66 -9.36
C ALA A 188 -3.34 15.81 -10.51
N SER A 189 -2.17 16.10 -11.05
CA SER A 189 -1.63 15.40 -12.24
C SER A 189 -1.19 13.96 -11.95
N THR A 190 -0.89 13.65 -10.69
CA THR A 190 -0.48 12.31 -10.23
C THR A 190 -1.48 11.67 -9.28
N SER A 191 -2.70 12.26 -9.14
CA SER A 191 -3.79 11.74 -8.33
C SER A 191 -4.94 11.28 -9.23
N ALA A 192 -5.21 9.99 -9.22
CA ALA A 192 -6.21 9.34 -10.07
C ALA A 192 -7.20 8.52 -9.22
N LEU A 193 -7.92 9.19 -8.32
CA LEU A 193 -8.90 8.54 -7.47
C LEU A 193 -10.13 8.08 -8.27
N ALA A 194 -10.64 6.88 -7.96
CA ALA A 194 -11.96 6.42 -8.37
C ALA A 194 -12.95 6.57 -7.22
N SER A 195 -14.24 6.67 -7.51
CA SER A 195 -15.29 6.63 -6.49
C SER A 195 -15.63 5.18 -6.09
N PRO A 196 -16.36 4.95 -4.99
CA PRO A 196 -16.84 3.63 -4.61
C PRO A 196 -17.66 2.92 -5.71
N SER A 197 -18.52 3.63 -6.41
CA SER A 197 -19.33 3.06 -7.49
C SER A 197 -18.47 2.69 -8.70
N GLU A 198 -17.51 3.53 -9.09
CA GLU A 198 -16.55 3.24 -10.15
C GLU A 198 -15.65 2.06 -9.80
N THR A 199 -15.13 2.00 -8.57
CA THR A 199 -14.28 0.91 -8.12
C THR A 199 -15.02 -0.43 -8.15
N ARG A 200 -16.28 -0.47 -7.68
CA ARG A 200 -17.11 -1.69 -7.78
C ARG A 200 -17.36 -2.12 -9.22
N ALA A 201 -17.60 -1.16 -10.13
CA ALA A 201 -17.78 -1.45 -11.55
C ALA A 201 -16.50 -2.00 -12.20
N LEU A 202 -15.34 -1.44 -11.85
CA LEU A 202 -14.02 -1.90 -12.31
C LEU A 202 -13.71 -3.32 -11.84
N LEU A 203 -13.94 -3.61 -10.55
CA LEU A 203 -13.78 -4.96 -10.00
C LEU A 203 -14.67 -5.97 -10.73
N ALA A 204 -15.96 -5.65 -10.90
CA ALA A 204 -16.88 -6.52 -11.62
C ALA A 204 -16.46 -6.73 -13.08
N GLY A 205 -15.99 -5.67 -13.76
CA GLY A 205 -15.48 -5.73 -15.13
C GLY A 205 -14.22 -6.61 -15.29
N ALA A 206 -13.43 -6.73 -14.23
CA ALA A 206 -12.26 -7.62 -14.18
C ALA A 206 -12.59 -9.07 -13.72
N GLY A 207 -13.86 -9.41 -13.48
CA GLY A 207 -14.24 -10.74 -12.99
C GLY A 207 -13.99 -10.94 -11.49
N LEU A 208 -13.89 -9.86 -10.72
CA LEU A 208 -13.70 -9.86 -9.29
C LEU A 208 -15.02 -9.59 -8.56
N ALA A 209 -15.59 -10.61 -7.91
CA ALA A 209 -16.85 -10.51 -7.18
C ALA A 209 -16.58 -10.03 -5.75
N VAL A 210 -17.07 -8.85 -5.40
CA VAL A 210 -16.93 -8.27 -4.05
C VAL A 210 -17.60 -9.15 -3.00
N ARG A 211 -16.86 -9.57 -1.97
CA ARG A 211 -17.30 -10.33 -0.81
C ARG A 211 -17.39 -9.49 0.45
N VAL A 212 -16.39 -8.61 0.63
CA VAL A 212 -16.33 -7.66 1.74
C VAL A 212 -16.18 -6.26 1.16
N TRP A 213 -16.90 -5.32 1.71
CA TRP A 213 -16.76 -3.90 1.40
C TRP A 213 -17.04 -3.11 2.67
N ASP A 214 -15.99 -2.73 3.36
CA ASP A 214 -16.07 -1.97 4.61
C ASP A 214 -15.67 -0.52 4.34
N ASP A 215 -16.62 0.39 4.49
CA ASP A 215 -16.33 1.82 4.54
C ASP A 215 -15.89 2.16 5.97
N VAL A 216 -14.60 2.46 6.11
CA VAL A 216 -13.95 2.78 7.38
C VAL A 216 -13.59 4.28 7.47
N THR A 217 -14.32 5.11 6.73
CA THR A 217 -14.04 6.55 6.64
C THR A 217 -14.18 7.25 7.99
N ALA A 218 -15.16 6.87 8.80
CA ALA A 218 -15.38 7.47 10.12
C ALA A 218 -14.20 7.17 11.07
N GLU A 219 -13.75 5.92 11.09
CA GLU A 219 -12.59 5.49 11.89
C GLU A 219 -11.30 6.14 11.38
N ALA A 220 -11.16 6.31 10.05
CA ALA A 220 -10.03 7.01 9.45
C ALA A 220 -10.01 8.49 9.85
N ALA A 221 -11.16 9.16 9.95
CA ALA A 221 -11.25 10.54 10.43
C ALA A 221 -10.71 10.66 11.87
N GLU A 222 -11.11 9.74 12.77
CA GLU A 222 -10.61 9.70 14.15
C GLU A 222 -9.09 9.44 14.20
N PHE A 223 -8.61 8.51 13.36
CA PHE A 223 -7.18 8.21 13.26
C PHE A 223 -6.37 9.42 12.77
N TYR A 224 -6.82 10.12 11.73
CA TYR A 224 -6.13 11.34 11.27
C TYR A 224 -6.22 12.50 12.26
N ALA A 225 -7.30 12.60 13.02
CA ALA A 225 -7.41 13.55 14.12
C ALA A 225 -6.36 13.27 15.20
N PHE A 226 -6.19 12.01 15.60
CA PHE A 226 -5.15 11.59 16.53
C PHE A 226 -3.73 11.90 16.01
N LEU A 227 -3.44 11.60 14.74
CA LEU A 227 -2.14 11.89 14.14
C LEU A 227 -1.81 13.39 14.13
N ALA A 228 -2.81 14.26 14.01
CA ALA A 228 -2.62 15.71 14.02
C ALA A 228 -2.26 16.26 15.42
N GLU A 229 -2.51 15.50 16.48
CA GLU A 229 -2.16 15.85 17.86
C GLU A 229 -0.73 15.43 18.25
N LEU A 230 -0.08 14.61 17.41
CA LEU A 230 1.30 14.18 17.65
C LEU A 230 2.27 15.37 17.62
N PRO A 231 3.41 15.27 18.34
CA PRO A 231 4.43 16.33 18.38
C PRO A 231 4.85 16.80 16.99
N GLU A 232 5.20 18.09 16.89
CA GLU A 232 5.66 18.69 15.62
C GLU A 232 6.99 18.12 15.15
N GLU A 233 7.88 17.83 16.09
CA GLU A 233 9.19 17.26 15.79
C GLU A 233 9.02 15.79 15.42
N PRO A 234 9.42 15.39 14.19
CA PRO A 234 9.27 14.01 13.76
C PRO A 234 10.20 13.11 14.58
N PRO A 235 9.81 11.85 14.84
CA PRO A 235 10.70 10.87 15.46
C PRO A 235 11.90 10.60 14.54
N PRO A 236 13.02 10.04 15.05
CA PRO A 236 14.18 9.70 14.23
C PRO A 236 13.87 8.77 13.06
N LEU A 237 12.88 7.87 13.22
CA LEU A 237 12.39 6.93 12.22
C LEU A 237 10.89 7.15 12.00
N GLY A 238 10.48 7.34 10.76
CA GLY A 238 9.08 7.56 10.41
C GLY A 238 8.84 7.87 8.94
N LEU A 239 7.58 8.00 8.55
CA LEU A 239 7.15 8.20 7.16
C LEU A 239 7.68 9.49 6.52
N HIS A 240 8.11 10.48 7.30
CA HIS A 240 8.73 11.71 6.79
C HIS A 240 10.05 11.44 6.03
N LEU A 241 10.69 10.29 6.24
CA LEU A 241 11.87 9.86 5.47
C LEU A 241 11.49 9.48 4.02
N LEU A 242 10.28 8.94 3.83
CA LEU A 242 9.73 8.61 2.51
C LEU A 242 9.08 9.82 1.84
N ILE A 243 8.24 10.53 2.60
CA ILE A 243 7.36 11.58 2.08
C ILE A 243 7.71 12.92 2.69
N PRO A 244 8.32 13.84 1.91
CA PRO A 244 8.56 15.19 2.35
C PRO A 244 7.26 15.92 2.68
N ASN A 245 7.34 16.88 3.62
CA ASN A 245 6.20 17.71 4.02
C ASN A 245 4.99 16.90 4.51
N MET A 246 5.24 15.72 5.11
CA MET A 246 4.19 14.78 5.54
C MET A 246 3.13 15.44 6.42
N ARG A 247 3.51 16.44 7.23
CA ARG A 247 2.57 17.19 8.08
C ARG A 247 1.52 17.98 7.26
N VAL A 248 1.97 18.70 6.23
CA VAL A 248 1.06 19.46 5.34
C VAL A 248 0.18 18.49 4.55
N LYS A 249 0.78 17.43 4.01
CA LYS A 249 0.09 16.41 3.24
C LYS A 249 -0.94 15.67 4.09
N GLY A 250 -0.60 15.32 5.32
CA GLY A 250 -1.51 14.69 6.27
C GLY A 250 -2.67 15.62 6.69
N ALA A 251 -2.41 16.93 6.86
CA ALA A 251 -3.45 17.89 7.14
C ALA A 251 -4.46 18.02 5.99
N ASN A 252 -3.98 18.04 4.73
CA ASN A 252 -4.84 18.07 3.56
C ASN A 252 -5.61 16.75 3.35
N LEU A 253 -5.00 15.60 3.64
CA LEU A 253 -5.68 14.30 3.65
C LEU A 253 -6.82 14.29 4.68
N ARG A 254 -6.52 14.66 5.93
CA ARG A 254 -7.53 14.80 6.98
C ARG A 254 -8.67 15.71 6.54
N ARG A 255 -8.33 16.89 6.01
CA ARG A 255 -9.32 17.85 5.50
C ARG A 255 -10.21 17.24 4.42
N GLY A 256 -9.63 16.46 3.49
CA GLY A 256 -10.41 15.76 2.46
C GLY A 256 -11.42 14.77 3.03
N VAL A 257 -11.07 14.08 4.12
CA VAL A 257 -12.00 13.19 4.83
C VAL A 257 -13.06 13.99 5.60
N ASP A 258 -12.66 15.00 6.36
CA ASP A 258 -13.56 15.84 7.17
C ASP A 258 -14.60 16.59 6.30
N GLU A 259 -14.22 17.01 5.10
CA GLU A 259 -15.10 17.68 4.12
C GLU A 259 -15.93 16.68 3.28
N GLY A 260 -15.77 15.36 3.48
CA GLY A 260 -16.48 14.33 2.73
C GLY A 260 -16.03 14.22 1.27
N ALA A 261 -14.81 14.65 0.94
CA ALA A 261 -14.23 14.53 -0.40
C ALA A 261 -13.54 13.18 -0.64
N LEU A 262 -13.16 12.50 0.44
CA LEU A 262 -12.49 11.20 0.41
C LEU A 262 -13.28 10.16 1.22
N THR A 263 -13.19 8.91 0.77
CA THR A 263 -13.63 7.73 1.51
C THR A 263 -12.45 6.77 1.66
N VAL A 264 -12.46 5.99 2.73
CA VAL A 264 -11.42 4.98 3.02
C VAL A 264 -12.11 3.63 3.07
N VAL A 265 -11.71 2.71 2.17
CA VAL A 265 -12.43 1.47 1.96
C VAL A 265 -11.50 0.27 2.04
N ARG A 266 -11.92 -0.74 2.78
CA ARG A 266 -11.34 -2.07 2.80
C ARG A 266 -12.24 -3.01 2.00
N CYS A 267 -11.66 -3.73 1.03
CA CYS A 267 -12.40 -4.57 0.11
C CYS A 267 -11.73 -5.94 -0.04
N VAL A 268 -12.53 -7.00 -0.06
CA VAL A 268 -12.11 -8.34 -0.51
C VAL A 268 -13.00 -8.75 -1.66
N ALA A 269 -12.39 -9.14 -2.78
CA ALA A 269 -13.10 -9.60 -3.96
C ALA A 269 -12.51 -10.91 -4.47
N GLU A 270 -13.35 -11.88 -4.78
CA GLU A 270 -12.97 -13.22 -5.25
C GLU A 270 -12.92 -13.27 -6.78
N HIS A 271 -11.87 -13.88 -7.32
CA HIS A 271 -11.76 -14.14 -8.75
C HIS A 271 -12.73 -15.25 -9.16
N VAL A 272 -13.80 -14.87 -9.83
CA VAL A 272 -14.82 -15.81 -10.33
C VAL A 272 -14.50 -16.21 -11.76
N THR A 273 -14.31 -17.51 -11.99
CA THR A 273 -14.12 -18.02 -13.34
C THR A 273 -15.42 -17.82 -14.13
N PRO A 274 -15.39 -17.27 -15.35
CA PRO A 274 -16.56 -17.25 -16.22
C PRO A 274 -17.09 -18.67 -16.42
N THR A 275 -18.36 -18.89 -16.11
CA THR A 275 -19.07 -20.16 -16.36
C THR A 275 -19.35 -20.35 -17.84
#